data_344cec36785e25ff56102ef3ebdfdfab
#
_entry.id   344cec36785e25ff56102ef3ebdfdfab
#
_cell.length_a   1.000
_cell.length_b   1.000
_cell.length_c   1.000
_cell.angle_alpha   90.00
_cell.angle_beta   90.00
_cell.angle_gamma   90.00
#
_symmetry.space_group_name_H-M   'P 1'
#
loop_
_entity.id
_entity.type
_entity.pdbx_description
1 polymer ?
#
loop_
_entity_poly.entity_id
_entity_poly.type
_entity_poly.pdbx_seq_one_letter_code
_entity_poly.pdbx_strand_id
1 'polypeptide(L)'
;MQYGFYPVPVDKSLFDGAPVTKQYPREMYYRLLAPRLLPETLDRVIYLDPDILIINSLRPLWETDLRGNLFGAAAHTGMTELANRVNRVRLDSGSDYYNSGVLLMDLSAGRR
;
A
#
# COMPACT_ATOMS: atom_id res chain seq x y z
N MET A 1 5.73 12.49 -22.71
CA MET A 1 5.60 11.55 -21.59
C MET A 1 5.61 10.13 -22.12
N GLN A 2 6.46 9.29 -21.58
CA GLN A 2 6.52 7.88 -21.97
C GLN A 2 5.67 7.04 -21.02
N TYR A 3 4.85 6.17 -21.60
CA TYR A 3 4.10 5.18 -20.85
C TYR A 3 4.66 3.80 -21.15
N GLY A 4 4.79 2.98 -20.13
CA GLY A 4 5.21 1.61 -20.25
C GLY A 4 4.38 0.71 -19.35
N PHE A 5 4.16 -0.51 -19.79
CA PHE A 5 3.57 -1.56 -18.98
C PHE A 5 4.63 -2.63 -18.74
N TYR A 6 4.99 -2.85 -17.49
CA TYR A 6 6.06 -3.75 -17.10
C TYR A 6 5.54 -4.78 -16.10
N PRO A 7 5.16 -5.98 -16.56
CA PRO A 7 4.77 -7.05 -15.63
C PRO A 7 5.95 -7.44 -14.73
N VAL A 8 5.68 -7.53 -13.43
CA VAL A 8 6.66 -7.93 -12.43
C VAL A 8 6.23 -9.26 -11.83
N PRO A 9 6.91 -10.39 -12.14
CA PRO A 9 6.54 -11.68 -11.58
C PRO A 9 6.86 -11.74 -10.08
N VAL A 10 5.99 -12.42 -9.32
CA VAL A 10 6.13 -12.59 -7.87
C VAL A 10 6.23 -14.08 -7.56
N ASP A 11 7.22 -14.47 -6.76
CA ASP A 11 7.31 -15.82 -6.23
C ASP A 11 6.21 -16.03 -5.19
N LYS A 12 5.21 -16.83 -5.55
CA LYS A 12 4.02 -17.07 -4.72
C LYS A 12 4.33 -17.79 -3.42
N SER A 13 5.42 -18.51 -3.36
CA SER A 13 5.82 -19.29 -2.16
C SER A 13 6.24 -18.39 -1.00
N LEU A 14 6.62 -17.15 -1.24
CA LEU A 14 7.08 -16.21 -0.21
C LEU A 14 6.05 -15.94 0.89
N PHE A 15 4.77 -16.16 0.60
CA PHE A 15 3.67 -15.90 1.54
C PHE A 15 2.89 -17.15 1.93
N ASP A 16 3.47 -18.35 1.78
CA ASP A 16 2.78 -19.61 2.08
C ASP A 16 2.29 -19.72 3.51
N GLY A 17 2.97 -19.10 4.47
CA GLY A 17 2.56 -19.07 5.87
C GLY A 17 1.66 -17.90 6.26
N ALA A 18 1.33 -16.98 5.35
CA ALA A 18 0.51 -15.82 5.66
C ALA A 18 -0.97 -16.18 5.77
N PRO A 19 -1.73 -15.52 6.68
CA PRO A 19 -3.17 -15.72 6.77
C PRO A 19 -3.88 -15.36 5.47
N VAL A 20 -4.67 -16.28 4.92
CA VAL A 20 -5.39 -16.11 3.65
C VAL A 20 -6.85 -16.44 3.85
N THR A 21 -7.74 -15.56 3.39
CA THR A 21 -9.18 -15.75 3.34
C THR A 21 -9.69 -15.41 1.94
N LYS A 22 -10.99 -15.68 1.68
CA LYS A 22 -11.61 -15.23 0.42
C LYS A 22 -11.55 -13.72 0.25
N GLN A 23 -11.66 -12.99 1.36
CA GLN A 23 -11.62 -11.53 1.40
C GLN A 23 -10.20 -10.97 1.30
N TYR A 24 -9.21 -11.74 1.78
CA TYR A 24 -7.81 -11.36 1.85
C TYR A 24 -6.94 -12.44 1.19
N PRO A 25 -6.92 -12.49 -0.15
CA PRO A 25 -6.13 -13.48 -0.86
C PRO A 25 -4.63 -13.19 -0.75
N ARG A 26 -3.82 -14.18 -1.11
CA ARG A 26 -2.35 -14.09 -1.06
C ARG A 26 -1.81 -12.88 -1.84
N GLU A 27 -2.45 -12.52 -2.91
CA GLU A 27 -2.07 -11.38 -3.77
C GLU A 27 -2.05 -10.05 -3.02
N MET A 28 -2.82 -9.91 -1.94
CA MET A 28 -2.77 -8.72 -1.08
C MET A 28 -1.39 -8.42 -0.52
N TYR A 29 -0.60 -9.46 -0.27
CA TYR A 29 0.71 -9.32 0.35
C TYR A 29 1.80 -8.91 -0.66
N TYR A 30 1.55 -9.02 -1.96
CA TYR A 30 2.55 -8.76 -2.99
C TYR A 30 3.05 -7.31 -2.98
N ARG A 31 2.21 -6.37 -2.56
CA ARG A 31 2.60 -4.96 -2.43
C ARG A 31 3.78 -4.76 -1.48
N LEU A 32 3.91 -5.63 -0.48
CA LEU A 32 4.99 -5.55 0.51
C LEU A 32 6.36 -5.86 -0.08
N LEU A 33 6.40 -6.52 -1.24
CA LEU A 33 7.63 -6.85 -1.94
C LEU A 33 8.09 -5.76 -2.90
N ALA A 34 7.32 -4.70 -3.10
CA ALA A 34 7.65 -3.66 -4.07
C ALA A 34 9.09 -3.13 -3.93
N PRO A 35 9.62 -2.86 -2.72
CA PRO A 35 11.00 -2.39 -2.59
C PRO A 35 12.05 -3.36 -3.15
N ARG A 36 11.77 -4.66 -3.12
CA ARG A 36 12.70 -5.70 -3.58
C ARG A 36 12.52 -6.04 -5.06
N LEU A 37 11.28 -5.95 -5.56
CA LEU A 37 10.94 -6.38 -6.91
C LEU A 37 11.13 -5.29 -7.96
N LEU A 38 10.99 -4.04 -7.56
CA LEU A 38 11.08 -2.91 -8.48
C LEU A 38 12.55 -2.49 -8.69
N PRO A 39 12.87 -1.91 -9.87
CA PRO A 39 14.24 -1.47 -10.16
C PRO A 39 14.80 -0.52 -9.10
N GLU A 40 16.09 -0.66 -8.78
CA GLU A 40 16.77 0.20 -7.81
C GLU A 40 16.83 1.67 -8.24
N THR A 41 16.61 1.96 -9.51
CA THR A 41 16.52 3.32 -10.04
C THR A 41 15.25 4.05 -9.61
N LEU A 42 14.26 3.32 -9.10
CA LEU A 42 13.02 3.90 -8.59
C LEU A 42 13.13 4.12 -7.08
N ASP A 43 12.93 5.34 -6.63
CA ASP A 43 12.98 5.71 -5.21
C ASP A 43 11.60 5.75 -4.58
N ARG A 44 10.56 5.92 -5.39
CA ARG A 44 9.20 6.14 -4.91
C ARG A 44 8.20 5.55 -5.89
N VAL A 45 7.10 5.01 -5.37
CA VAL A 45 5.97 4.55 -6.17
C VAL A 45 4.65 4.88 -5.48
N ILE A 46 3.59 4.96 -6.27
CA ILE A 46 2.21 4.92 -5.78
C ILE A 46 1.67 3.53 -6.10
N TYR A 47 1.27 2.81 -5.06
CA TYR A 47 0.53 1.56 -5.20
C TYR A 47 -0.96 1.85 -5.29
N LEU A 48 -1.63 1.21 -6.22
CA LEU A 48 -3.08 1.31 -6.40
C LEU A 48 -3.68 -0.11 -6.50
N ASP A 49 -4.71 -0.39 -5.72
CA ASP A 49 -5.49 -1.60 -5.92
C ASP A 49 -6.18 -1.57 -7.30
N PRO A 50 -6.42 -2.76 -7.93
CA PRO A 50 -6.99 -2.82 -9.28
C PRO A 50 -8.41 -2.25 -9.41
N ASP A 51 -9.14 -2.13 -8.31
CA ASP A 51 -10.52 -1.60 -8.26
C ASP A 51 -10.60 -0.10 -7.95
N ILE A 52 -9.49 0.62 -8.03
CA ILE A 52 -9.41 2.06 -7.80
C ILE A 52 -9.71 2.82 -9.10
N LEU A 53 -10.60 3.81 -9.03
CA LEU A 53 -10.85 4.76 -10.11
C LEU A 53 -10.18 6.09 -9.79
N ILE A 54 -9.29 6.54 -10.67
CA ILE A 54 -8.62 7.83 -10.52
C ILE A 54 -9.47 8.91 -11.15
N ILE A 55 -9.93 9.87 -10.35
CA ILE A 55 -10.80 10.97 -10.79
C ILE A 55 -10.14 12.34 -10.73
N ASN A 56 -8.96 12.43 -10.12
CA ASN A 56 -8.19 13.66 -10.00
C ASN A 56 -6.69 13.38 -10.18
N SER A 57 -5.89 14.43 -10.31
CA SER A 57 -4.43 14.31 -10.41
C SER A 57 -3.85 13.61 -9.17
N LEU A 58 -2.92 12.70 -9.40
CA LEU A 58 -2.14 12.05 -8.33
C LEU A 58 -0.94 12.89 -7.89
N ARG A 59 -0.68 14.03 -8.53
CA ARG A 59 0.50 14.84 -8.22
C ARG A 59 0.58 15.27 -6.75
N PRO A 60 -0.50 15.74 -6.11
CA PRO A 60 -0.43 16.10 -4.68
C PRO A 60 -0.03 14.92 -3.78
N LEU A 61 -0.49 13.72 -4.09
CA LEU A 61 -0.08 12.51 -3.38
C LEU A 61 1.40 12.21 -3.64
N TRP A 62 1.83 12.26 -4.91
CA TRP A 62 3.22 12.01 -5.30
C TRP A 62 4.20 12.94 -4.61
N GLU A 63 3.84 14.21 -4.44
CA GLU A 63 4.69 15.25 -3.86
C GLU A 63 4.61 15.29 -2.33
N THR A 64 3.83 14.41 -1.70
CA THR A 64 3.71 14.35 -0.24
C THR A 64 5.05 13.96 0.40
N ASP A 65 5.48 14.74 1.40
CA ASP A 65 6.67 14.42 2.18
C ASP A 65 6.36 13.28 3.16
N LEU A 66 7.04 12.16 3.01
CA LEU A 66 6.89 11.00 3.88
C LEU A 66 7.64 11.15 5.21
N ARG A 67 8.46 12.18 5.38
CA ARG A 67 9.19 12.49 6.62
C ARG A 67 10.01 11.29 7.16
N GLY A 68 10.63 10.55 6.25
CA GLY A 68 11.40 9.37 6.59
C GLY A 68 10.60 8.10 6.82
N ASN A 69 9.27 8.16 6.71
CA ASN A 69 8.42 6.99 6.84
C ASN A 69 8.41 6.18 5.53
N LEU A 70 8.19 4.88 5.66
CA LEU A 70 8.14 3.96 4.52
C LEU A 70 6.86 4.16 3.69
N PHE A 71 5.73 4.42 4.34
CA PHE A 71 4.43 4.52 3.70
C PHE A 71 3.71 5.83 4.03
N GLY A 72 2.95 6.32 3.06
CA GLY A 72 1.89 7.28 3.25
C GLY A 72 0.56 6.66 2.84
N ALA A 73 -0.44 6.74 3.69
CA ALA A 73 -1.77 6.18 3.46
C ALA A 73 -2.86 7.13 3.94
N ALA A 74 -4.04 7.04 3.34
CA ALA A 74 -5.18 7.84 3.76
C ALA A 74 -5.79 7.27 5.05
N ALA A 75 -6.02 8.15 6.02
CA ALA A 75 -6.80 7.81 7.20
C ALA A 75 -8.29 7.77 6.88
N HIS A 76 -9.03 6.98 7.62
CA HIS A 76 -10.49 6.98 7.53
C HIS A 76 -11.08 8.24 8.18
N THR A 77 -12.13 8.78 7.56
CA THR A 77 -12.84 9.98 8.04
C THR A 77 -14.35 9.74 8.05
N GLY A 78 -15.10 10.53 8.83
CA GLY A 78 -16.55 10.46 8.87
C GLY A 78 -17.09 9.09 9.31
N MET A 79 -17.96 8.51 8.49
CA MET A 79 -18.56 7.19 8.76
C MET A 79 -17.52 6.08 8.87
N THR A 80 -16.43 6.18 8.10
CA THR A 80 -15.34 5.22 8.18
C THR A 80 -14.54 5.36 9.48
N GLU A 81 -14.53 6.52 10.10
CA GLU A 81 -13.90 6.72 11.41
C GLU A 81 -14.60 5.90 12.50
N LEU A 82 -15.93 5.78 12.45
CA LEU A 82 -16.66 4.92 13.38
C LEU A 82 -16.26 3.45 13.21
N ALA A 83 -16.18 2.96 11.97
CA ALA A 83 -15.71 1.61 11.68
C ALA A 83 -14.26 1.40 12.15
N ASN A 84 -13.42 2.42 12.03
CA ASN A 84 -12.05 2.39 12.51
C ASN A 84 -11.98 2.23 14.03
N ARG A 85 -12.82 2.92 14.79
CA ARG A 85 -12.91 2.77 16.25
C ARG A 85 -13.30 1.35 16.66
N VAL A 86 -14.27 0.76 15.96
CA VAL A 86 -14.66 -0.64 16.19
C VAL A 86 -13.49 -1.58 15.92
N ASN A 87 -12.76 -1.37 14.83
CA ASN A 87 -11.60 -2.18 14.49
C ASN A 87 -10.47 -2.07 15.52
N ARG A 88 -10.23 -0.90 16.09
CA ARG A 88 -9.24 -0.73 17.17
C ARG A 88 -9.59 -1.59 18.37
N VAL A 89 -10.86 -1.62 18.75
CA VAL A 89 -11.32 -2.46 19.87
C VAL A 89 -11.17 -3.95 19.55
N ARG A 90 -11.57 -4.36 18.35
CA ARG A 90 -11.48 -5.78 17.92
C ARG A 90 -10.05 -6.29 17.84
N LEU A 91 -9.12 -5.43 17.43
CA LEU A 91 -7.73 -5.80 17.19
C LEU A 91 -6.81 -5.47 18.39
N ASP A 92 -7.40 -4.93 19.45
CA ASP A 92 -6.65 -4.47 20.64
C ASP A 92 -5.48 -3.56 20.23
N SER A 93 -5.73 -2.67 19.29
CA SER A 93 -4.72 -1.78 18.72
C SER A 93 -4.99 -0.33 19.12
N GLY A 94 -3.96 0.34 19.63
CA GLY A 94 -4.00 1.78 19.89
C GLY A 94 -3.74 2.63 18.64
N SER A 95 -3.41 2.00 17.51
CA SER A 95 -3.08 2.67 16.26
C SER A 95 -4.30 2.89 15.38
N ASP A 96 -4.26 3.94 14.56
CA ASP A 96 -5.27 4.19 13.55
C ASP A 96 -5.23 3.11 12.45
N TYR A 97 -6.40 2.78 11.94
CA TYR A 97 -6.52 1.91 10.78
C TYR A 97 -6.51 2.75 9.51
N TYR A 98 -5.62 2.44 8.58
CA TYR A 98 -5.45 3.16 7.33
C TYR A 98 -5.88 2.31 6.15
N ASN A 99 -6.39 2.97 5.09
CA ASN A 99 -6.70 2.31 3.84
C ASN A 99 -5.39 1.95 3.13
N SER A 100 -5.21 0.68 2.80
CA SER A 100 -4.02 0.18 2.11
C SER A 100 -4.20 -0.01 0.60
N GLY A 101 -5.35 0.36 0.06
CA GLY A 101 -5.63 0.27 -1.39
C GLY A 101 -4.97 1.38 -2.22
N VAL A 102 -4.55 2.47 -1.57
CA VAL A 102 -3.75 3.54 -2.18
C VAL A 102 -2.61 3.86 -1.23
N LEU A 103 -1.38 3.63 -1.66
CA LEU A 103 -0.19 3.84 -0.84
C LEU A 103 0.86 4.60 -1.62
N LEU A 104 1.45 5.63 -0.99
CA LEU A 104 2.71 6.19 -1.43
C LEU A 104 3.82 5.44 -0.69
N MET A 105 4.82 4.95 -1.42
CA MET A 105 5.92 4.17 -0.83
C MET A 105 7.27 4.81 -1.12
N ASP A 106 8.11 4.89 -0.10
CA ASP A 106 9.53 5.17 -0.23
C ASP A 106 10.28 3.84 -0.41
N LEU A 107 10.66 3.53 -1.65
CA LEU A 107 11.34 2.27 -1.97
C LEU A 107 12.74 2.22 -1.37
N SER A 108 13.42 3.37 -1.30
CA SER A 108 14.76 3.45 -0.70
C SER A 108 14.71 3.08 0.79
N ALA A 109 13.71 3.58 1.52
CA ALA A 109 13.50 3.21 2.92
C ALA A 109 13.17 1.72 3.08
N GLY A 110 12.39 1.16 2.18
CA GLY A 110 12.02 -0.26 2.21
C GLY A 110 13.16 -1.24 1.91
N ARG A 111 14.24 -0.75 1.29
CA ARG A 111 15.43 -1.56 0.97
C ARG A 111 16.49 -1.57 2.08
N ARG A 112 16.35 -0.69 3.03
CA ARG A 112 17.31 -0.54 4.16
C ARG A 112 17.11 -1.59 5.28
#